data_e1a4fe6c8df2dfbc4335e0dd771d74f2
#
_entry.id   e1a4fe6c8df2dfbc4335e0dd771d74f2
#
_cell.length_a   1.000
_cell.length_b   1.000
_cell.length_c   1.000
_cell.angle_alpha   90.00
_cell.angle_beta   90.00
_cell.angle_gamma   90.00
#
_symmetry.space_group_name_H-M   'P 1'
#
loop_
_entity.id
_entity.type
_entity.pdbx_description
1 polymer ?
#
loop_
_entity_poly.entity_id
_entity_poly.type
_entity_poly.pdbx_seq_one_letter_code
_entity_poly.pdbx_strand_id
1 'polypeptide(L)'
;MIRTLIRLIPAESRDQLTSYAALTLISVILRAASALLLVPLLAALFGPHASDAWPWVGALTAVTAGGWVVDMVVARIGFSLGFTLADTTQHSMANRLTDVPLRWFTADNTAVARQAIAASAPELVGFVANLLSPFVGALLLPAAITAGLFLISWQVGVAAAIALPFLLGALVASQRLVRAADAADASAHSALTERLVEFARTQQALRASRRVTAARSQTGEALTAVRGATARLLLFQIPGQLLFSVASQVALILLSATITTLALRGQLGAPEAVALAIVMVRFLEPFTVLADLSGAVESARGLLDRLNTVTTAPVTAQPARGALPLGESLPPRIEFRSVSFGYQGTEVLKDLSFTLEPGTTTAIVGPSGSGKSTILSLIAGLHTPERGQIVFGDINTADIDPDARRAVVSVVFQHPYLFDGTIADNIRVGHPEADDDALHRAMSLARVDDIVERLPDGAQSTVGEAGGALSGGERQRVSIARALVKPAGILLIDEATSALDTENEAAITQAINDDPLLRTRVIIAHRLDAIRHVDQVLFVDAGTVVEQGSIDELTARGGRFAAFWRQQETSAGWRIAADRAGQVG
;
A
#
# COMPACT_ATOMS: atom_id res chain seq x y z
N MET A 1 12.36 -14.55 3.87
CA MET A 1 11.04 -15.03 4.33
C MET A 1 10.97 -15.30 5.82
N ILE A 2 11.65 -16.32 6.38
CA ILE A 2 11.58 -16.65 7.82
C ILE A 2 12.04 -15.49 8.72
N ARG A 3 13.13 -14.80 8.38
CA ARG A 3 13.61 -13.63 9.16
C ARG A 3 12.60 -12.47 9.14
N THR A 4 11.92 -12.24 8.03
CA THR A 4 10.89 -11.19 7.90
C THR A 4 9.67 -11.56 8.75
N LEU A 5 9.24 -12.82 8.70
CA LEU A 5 8.14 -13.33 9.51
C LEU A 5 8.43 -13.17 11.01
N ILE A 6 9.63 -13.58 11.47
CA ILE A 6 10.03 -13.47 12.89
C ILE A 6 10.06 -12.00 13.36
N ARG A 7 10.39 -11.04 12.48
CA ARG A 7 10.37 -9.61 12.83
C ARG A 7 8.95 -9.05 12.97
N LEU A 8 7.99 -9.61 12.21
CA LEU A 8 6.59 -9.18 12.26
C LEU A 8 5.84 -9.75 13.46
N ILE A 9 6.37 -10.82 14.10
CA ILE A 9 5.73 -11.45 15.25
C ILE A 9 6.00 -10.63 16.52
N PRO A 10 4.94 -10.18 17.24
CA PRO A 10 5.07 -9.49 18.51
C PRO A 10 5.84 -10.34 19.53
N ALA A 11 6.58 -9.67 20.42
CA ALA A 11 7.36 -10.36 21.47
C ALA A 11 6.48 -11.26 22.35
N GLU A 12 5.26 -10.85 22.60
CA GLU A 12 4.26 -11.57 23.41
C GLU A 12 3.81 -12.89 22.78
N SER A 13 3.89 -13.03 21.45
CA SER A 13 3.44 -14.24 20.71
C SER A 13 4.56 -15.24 20.45
N ARG A 14 5.78 -15.01 20.94
CA ARG A 14 6.93 -15.90 20.73
C ARG A 14 6.74 -17.28 21.36
N ASP A 15 6.10 -17.34 22.52
CA ASP A 15 5.79 -18.61 23.20
C ASP A 15 4.78 -19.44 22.41
N GLN A 16 3.81 -18.79 21.78
CA GLN A 16 2.88 -19.46 20.87
C GLN A 16 3.58 -20.00 19.62
N LEU A 17 4.55 -19.25 19.07
CA LEU A 17 5.34 -19.69 17.92
C LEU A 17 6.20 -20.92 18.26
N THR A 18 6.85 -20.93 19.43
CA THR A 18 7.66 -22.07 19.88
C THR A 18 6.79 -23.31 20.12
N SER A 19 5.62 -23.13 20.74
CA SER A 19 4.63 -24.21 20.93
C SER A 19 4.10 -24.74 19.59
N TYR A 20 3.81 -23.84 18.64
CA TYR A 20 3.38 -24.21 17.30
C TYR A 20 4.44 -25.05 16.56
N ALA A 21 5.71 -24.63 16.62
CA ALA A 21 6.81 -25.37 15.98
C ALA A 21 7.04 -26.73 16.64
N ALA A 22 7.03 -26.80 17.98
CA ALA A 22 7.20 -28.04 18.71
C ALA A 22 6.05 -29.05 18.42
N LEU A 23 4.82 -28.59 18.46
CA LEU A 23 3.65 -29.44 18.17
C LEU A 23 3.62 -29.88 16.70
N THR A 24 4.04 -29.03 15.76
CA THR A 24 4.20 -29.43 14.35
C THR A 24 5.24 -30.55 14.20
N LEU A 25 6.35 -30.48 14.91
CA LEU A 25 7.35 -31.53 14.91
C LEU A 25 6.81 -32.84 15.54
N ILE A 26 6.06 -32.74 16.63
CA ILE A 26 5.39 -33.91 17.25
C ILE A 26 4.40 -34.52 16.26
N SER A 27 3.60 -33.72 15.57
CA SER A 27 2.68 -34.20 14.51
C SER A 27 3.42 -34.99 13.44
N VAL A 28 4.56 -34.48 12.95
CA VAL A 28 5.40 -35.18 11.96
C VAL A 28 5.89 -36.51 12.48
N ILE A 29 6.37 -36.57 13.73
CA ILE A 29 6.83 -37.82 14.36
C ILE A 29 5.69 -38.81 14.48
N LEU A 30 4.51 -38.41 14.93
CA LEU A 30 3.34 -39.28 15.05
C LEU A 30 2.88 -39.81 13.67
N ARG A 31 2.88 -38.99 12.63
CA ARG A 31 2.58 -39.42 11.27
C ARG A 31 3.60 -40.39 10.72
N ALA A 32 4.89 -40.19 10.97
CA ALA A 32 5.93 -41.12 10.60
C ALA A 32 5.77 -42.44 11.38
N ALA A 33 5.53 -42.36 12.69
CA ALA A 33 5.29 -43.54 13.53
C ALA A 33 4.06 -44.34 13.05
N SER A 34 2.94 -43.68 12.71
CA SER A 34 1.75 -44.34 12.19
C SER A 34 2.02 -45.11 10.89
N ALA A 35 2.84 -44.55 9.98
CA ALA A 35 3.24 -45.23 8.76
C ALA A 35 4.13 -46.45 9.04
N LEU A 36 5.10 -46.31 9.94
CA LEU A 36 6.05 -47.39 10.30
C LEU A 36 5.41 -48.52 11.10
N LEU A 37 4.40 -48.23 11.94
CA LEU A 37 3.63 -49.25 12.69
C LEU A 37 2.86 -50.23 11.78
N LEU A 38 2.64 -49.86 10.51
CA LEU A 38 2.06 -50.83 9.53
C LEU A 38 2.95 -52.06 9.33
N VAL A 39 4.28 -51.93 9.49
CA VAL A 39 5.19 -53.06 9.26
C VAL A 39 5.01 -54.14 10.32
N PRO A 40 5.13 -53.91 11.63
CA PRO A 40 4.90 -54.92 12.63
C PRO A 40 3.42 -55.36 12.68
N LEU A 41 2.48 -54.48 12.37
CA LEU A 41 1.05 -54.83 12.29
C LEU A 41 0.78 -55.91 11.23
N LEU A 42 1.25 -55.70 9.99
CA LEU A 42 1.04 -56.65 8.91
C LEU A 42 1.85 -57.93 9.13
N ALA A 43 3.07 -57.83 9.68
CA ALA A 43 3.86 -59.01 10.05
C ALA A 43 3.12 -59.87 11.08
N ALA A 44 2.51 -59.27 12.11
CA ALA A 44 1.72 -59.98 13.12
C ALA A 44 0.40 -60.55 12.54
N LEU A 45 -0.31 -59.79 11.70
CA LEU A 45 -1.60 -60.17 11.13
C LEU A 45 -1.50 -61.41 10.23
N PHE A 46 -0.42 -61.52 9.46
CA PHE A 46 -0.14 -62.64 8.57
C PHE A 46 0.82 -63.67 9.19
N GLY A 47 1.14 -63.52 10.48
CA GLY A 47 1.93 -64.48 11.25
C GLY A 47 1.12 -65.69 11.71
N PRO A 48 1.77 -66.64 12.47
CA PRO A 48 1.12 -67.87 12.92
C PRO A 48 -0.11 -67.64 13.82
N HIS A 49 -0.16 -66.52 14.55
CA HIS A 49 -1.27 -66.19 15.45
C HIS A 49 -1.73 -64.78 15.14
N ALA A 50 -2.84 -64.63 14.40
CA ALA A 50 -3.42 -63.34 14.02
C ALA A 50 -3.85 -62.50 15.23
N SER A 51 -4.05 -63.10 16.43
CA SER A 51 -4.32 -62.41 17.69
C SER A 51 -3.20 -61.48 18.12
N ASP A 52 -1.96 -61.73 17.70
CA ASP A 52 -0.78 -60.91 18.04
C ASP A 52 -0.78 -59.54 17.31
N ALA A 53 -1.72 -59.36 16.36
CA ALA A 53 -1.93 -58.08 15.69
C ALA A 53 -2.69 -57.04 16.55
N TRP A 54 -3.51 -57.46 17.54
CA TRP A 54 -4.34 -56.54 18.33
C TRP A 54 -3.56 -55.44 19.08
N PRO A 55 -2.40 -55.72 19.72
CA PRO A 55 -1.58 -54.67 20.33
C PRO A 55 -1.11 -53.61 19.32
N TRP A 56 -0.78 -54.05 18.07
CA TRP A 56 -0.34 -53.13 17.01
C TRP A 56 -1.50 -52.30 16.44
N VAL A 57 -2.70 -52.88 16.36
CA VAL A 57 -3.92 -52.15 16.01
C VAL A 57 -4.20 -51.08 17.07
N GLY A 58 -4.10 -51.44 18.36
CA GLY A 58 -4.25 -50.50 19.46
C GLY A 58 -3.21 -49.37 19.41
N ALA A 59 -1.92 -49.71 19.18
CA ALA A 59 -0.86 -48.71 19.03
C ALA A 59 -1.09 -47.77 17.84
N LEU A 60 -1.44 -48.32 16.67
CA LEU A 60 -1.74 -47.54 15.46
C LEU A 60 -2.92 -46.58 15.71
N THR A 61 -3.98 -47.09 16.32
CA THR A 61 -5.16 -46.28 16.65
C THR A 61 -4.81 -45.15 17.63
N ALA A 62 -4.04 -45.46 18.67
CA ALA A 62 -3.62 -44.45 19.67
C ALA A 62 -2.73 -43.35 19.06
N VAL A 63 -1.74 -43.78 18.24
CA VAL A 63 -0.83 -42.84 17.55
C VAL A 63 -1.58 -41.98 16.52
N THR A 64 -2.50 -42.56 15.77
CA THR A 64 -3.29 -41.82 14.79
C THR A 64 -4.25 -40.86 15.46
N ALA A 65 -4.98 -41.28 16.51
CA ALA A 65 -5.88 -40.42 17.27
C ALA A 65 -5.10 -39.32 17.97
N GLY A 66 -3.94 -39.62 18.58
CA GLY A 66 -3.04 -38.63 19.14
C GLY A 66 -2.56 -37.62 18.09
N GLY A 67 -2.22 -38.09 16.89
CA GLY A 67 -1.87 -37.24 15.75
C GLY A 67 -2.99 -36.25 15.38
N TRP A 68 -4.23 -36.71 15.29
CA TRP A 68 -5.37 -35.82 15.01
C TRP A 68 -5.59 -34.77 16.08
N VAL A 69 -5.44 -35.12 17.37
CA VAL A 69 -5.54 -34.15 18.46
C VAL A 69 -4.45 -33.10 18.36
N VAL A 70 -3.20 -33.53 18.09
CA VAL A 70 -2.08 -32.62 17.91
C VAL A 70 -2.31 -31.70 16.70
N ASP A 71 -2.76 -32.25 15.56
CA ASP A 71 -3.06 -31.47 14.36
C ASP A 71 -4.17 -30.44 14.60
N MET A 72 -5.20 -30.79 15.39
CA MET A 72 -6.27 -29.87 15.76
C MET A 72 -5.74 -28.71 16.63
N VAL A 73 -4.83 -29.01 17.58
CA VAL A 73 -4.21 -27.98 18.43
C VAL A 73 -3.28 -27.10 17.59
N VAL A 74 -2.46 -27.68 16.70
CA VAL A 74 -1.61 -26.94 15.76
C VAL A 74 -2.42 -26.00 14.89
N ALA A 75 -3.52 -26.48 14.30
CA ALA A 75 -4.41 -25.65 13.50
C ALA A 75 -4.99 -24.48 14.31
N ARG A 76 -5.46 -24.75 15.53
CA ARG A 76 -6.01 -23.70 16.43
C ARG A 76 -4.98 -22.64 16.78
N ILE A 77 -3.75 -23.04 17.14
CA ILE A 77 -2.65 -22.10 17.41
C ILE A 77 -2.27 -21.33 16.15
N GLY A 78 -2.20 -22.02 14.99
CA GLY A 78 -1.90 -21.39 13.70
C GLY A 78 -2.90 -20.31 13.31
N PHE A 79 -4.19 -20.54 13.47
CA PHE A 79 -5.22 -19.50 13.26
C PHE A 79 -5.08 -18.34 14.25
N SER A 80 -4.90 -18.62 15.55
CA SER A 80 -4.71 -17.58 16.56
C SER A 80 -3.51 -16.69 16.25
N LEU A 81 -2.35 -17.30 15.93
CA LEU A 81 -1.13 -16.60 15.52
C LEU A 81 -1.36 -15.79 14.23
N GLY A 82 -2.05 -16.36 13.26
CA GLY A 82 -2.35 -15.68 12.00
C GLY A 82 -3.19 -14.44 12.21
N PHE A 83 -4.24 -14.49 13.02
CA PHE A 83 -5.08 -13.32 13.34
C PHE A 83 -4.32 -12.26 14.13
N THR A 84 -3.55 -12.65 15.15
CA THR A 84 -2.74 -11.70 15.93
C THR A 84 -1.71 -11.00 15.05
N LEU A 85 -1.06 -11.74 14.14
CA LEU A 85 -0.09 -11.18 13.20
C LEU A 85 -0.77 -10.22 12.20
N ALA A 86 -1.94 -10.57 11.69
CA ALA A 86 -2.70 -9.74 10.77
C ALA A 86 -3.11 -8.42 11.41
N ASP A 87 -3.70 -8.47 12.60
CA ASP A 87 -4.15 -7.30 13.36
C ASP A 87 -2.97 -6.36 13.69
N THR A 88 -1.92 -6.90 14.30
CA THR A 88 -0.72 -6.12 14.66
C THR A 88 -0.06 -5.49 13.45
N THR A 89 0.02 -6.24 12.33
CA THR A 89 0.65 -5.75 11.11
C THR A 89 -0.18 -4.63 10.48
N GLN A 90 -1.51 -4.77 10.40
CA GLN A 90 -2.39 -3.72 9.87
C GLN A 90 -2.29 -2.43 10.68
N HIS A 91 -2.38 -2.52 12.02
CA HIS A 91 -2.25 -1.34 12.88
C HIS A 91 -0.87 -0.67 12.76
N SER A 92 0.20 -1.48 12.76
CA SER A 92 1.56 -0.93 12.63
C SER A 92 1.80 -0.26 11.28
N MET A 93 1.24 -0.81 10.19
CA MET A 93 1.33 -0.20 8.86
C MET A 93 0.50 1.08 8.76
N ALA A 94 -0.74 1.09 9.29
CA ALA A 94 -1.57 2.28 9.31
C ALA A 94 -0.88 3.42 10.04
N ASN A 95 -0.38 3.18 11.25
CA ASN A 95 0.36 4.17 12.02
C ASN A 95 1.64 4.63 11.31
N ARG A 96 2.38 3.69 10.70
CA ARG A 96 3.62 4.06 10.00
C ARG A 96 3.37 4.95 8.78
N LEU A 97 2.30 4.71 8.03
CA LEU A 97 1.98 5.51 6.84
C LEU A 97 1.69 6.97 7.16
N THR A 98 1.28 7.30 8.39
CA THR A 98 1.10 8.70 8.83
C THR A 98 2.43 9.45 8.95
N ASP A 99 3.52 8.72 9.20
CA ASP A 99 4.86 9.28 9.43
C ASP A 99 5.73 9.27 8.15
N VAL A 100 5.27 8.61 7.09
CA VAL A 100 6.01 8.50 5.82
C VAL A 100 5.92 9.83 5.05
N PRO A 101 7.05 10.38 4.54
CA PRO A 101 7.03 11.61 3.78
C PRO A 101 6.24 11.46 2.47
N LEU A 102 5.48 12.51 2.09
CA LEU A 102 4.59 12.49 0.92
C LEU A 102 5.29 12.09 -0.39
N ARG A 103 6.58 12.40 -0.53
CA ARG A 103 7.40 12.00 -1.70
C ARG A 103 7.50 10.49 -1.91
N TRP A 104 7.24 9.69 -0.86
CA TRP A 104 7.25 8.24 -0.95
C TRP A 104 5.99 7.70 -1.66
N PHE A 105 4.86 8.43 -1.62
CA PHE A 105 3.58 8.04 -2.22
C PHE A 105 3.59 8.21 -3.74
N THR A 106 4.47 7.48 -4.42
CA THR A 106 4.41 7.30 -5.87
C THR A 106 3.21 6.42 -6.23
N ALA A 107 2.83 6.36 -7.51
CA ALA A 107 1.75 5.48 -7.98
C ALA A 107 2.00 4.02 -7.55
N ASP A 108 3.24 3.53 -7.72
CA ASP A 108 3.63 2.16 -7.37
C ASP A 108 3.54 1.92 -5.85
N ASN A 109 4.15 2.79 -5.04
CA ASN A 109 4.15 2.66 -3.59
C ASN A 109 2.74 2.78 -3.01
N THR A 110 1.90 3.66 -3.56
CA THR A 110 0.51 3.80 -3.16
C THR A 110 -0.30 2.54 -3.47
N ALA A 111 -0.08 1.92 -4.64
CA ALA A 111 -0.71 0.67 -4.99
C ALA A 111 -0.28 -0.47 -4.05
N VAL A 112 1.03 -0.56 -3.75
CA VAL A 112 1.58 -1.53 -2.79
C VAL A 112 1.01 -1.32 -1.39
N ALA A 113 0.98 -0.07 -0.89
CA ALA A 113 0.43 0.25 0.45
C ALA A 113 -1.06 -0.10 0.55
N ARG A 114 -1.86 0.27 -0.46
CA ARG A 114 -3.28 -0.08 -0.51
C ARG A 114 -3.49 -1.59 -0.47
N GLN A 115 -2.73 -2.35 -1.27
CA GLN A 115 -2.83 -3.81 -1.31
C GLN A 115 -2.34 -4.44 0.00
N ALA A 116 -1.26 -3.91 0.58
CA ALA A 116 -0.72 -4.37 1.86
C ALA A 116 -1.74 -4.18 3.02
N ILE A 117 -2.49 -3.08 3.05
CA ILE A 117 -3.49 -2.84 4.10
C ILE A 117 -4.77 -3.65 3.84
N ALA A 118 -5.31 -3.60 2.62
CA ALA A 118 -6.63 -4.16 2.34
C ALA A 118 -6.63 -5.70 2.22
N ALA A 119 -5.58 -6.30 1.63
CA ALA A 119 -5.57 -7.72 1.30
C ALA A 119 -4.66 -8.57 2.20
N SER A 120 -3.77 -7.96 3.00
CA SER A 120 -2.76 -8.72 3.74
C SER A 120 -3.31 -9.57 4.89
N ALA A 121 -4.40 -9.16 5.55
CA ALA A 121 -4.91 -9.88 6.72
C ALA A 121 -5.35 -11.31 6.38
N PRO A 122 -6.24 -11.56 5.41
CA PRO A 122 -6.62 -12.92 5.01
C PRO A 122 -5.42 -13.73 4.49
N GLU A 123 -4.52 -13.09 3.72
CA GLU A 123 -3.34 -13.74 3.18
C GLU A 123 -2.36 -14.16 4.30
N LEU A 124 -2.15 -13.33 5.34
CA LEU A 124 -1.31 -13.65 6.50
C LEU A 124 -1.89 -14.80 7.33
N VAL A 125 -3.20 -14.76 7.60
CA VAL A 125 -3.89 -15.86 8.30
C VAL A 125 -3.75 -17.16 7.51
N GLY A 126 -4.03 -17.12 6.20
CA GLY A 126 -3.88 -18.27 5.31
C GLY A 126 -2.45 -18.80 5.25
N PHE A 127 -1.46 -17.92 5.25
CA PHE A 127 -0.05 -18.29 5.26
C PHE A 127 0.32 -19.07 6.54
N VAL A 128 -0.03 -18.56 7.71
CA VAL A 128 0.34 -19.20 8.98
C VAL A 128 -0.47 -20.48 9.22
N ALA A 129 -1.79 -20.41 9.04
CA ALA A 129 -2.68 -21.52 9.37
C ALA A 129 -2.65 -22.67 8.33
N ASN A 130 -2.62 -22.34 7.02
CA ASN A 130 -2.84 -23.32 5.96
C ASN A 130 -1.58 -23.65 5.15
N LEU A 131 -0.52 -22.83 5.21
CA LEU A 131 0.69 -23.09 4.42
C LEU A 131 1.87 -23.54 5.28
N LEU A 132 2.12 -22.90 6.43
CA LEU A 132 3.35 -23.09 7.18
C LEU A 132 3.46 -24.52 7.76
N SER A 133 2.41 -25.03 8.43
CA SER A 133 2.42 -26.38 9.02
C SER A 133 2.45 -27.48 7.95
N PRO A 134 1.63 -27.50 6.88
CA PRO A 134 1.74 -28.48 5.82
C PRO A 134 3.09 -28.46 5.10
N PHE A 135 3.65 -27.27 4.87
CA PHE A 135 4.97 -27.12 4.23
C PHE A 135 6.09 -27.72 5.09
N VAL A 136 6.13 -27.39 6.39
CA VAL A 136 7.11 -27.96 7.33
C VAL A 136 6.90 -29.46 7.48
N GLY A 137 5.65 -29.89 7.58
CA GLY A 137 5.29 -31.31 7.66
C GLY A 137 5.75 -32.09 6.43
N ALA A 138 5.47 -31.60 5.24
CA ALA A 138 5.87 -32.24 3.99
C ALA A 138 7.39 -32.28 3.77
N LEU A 139 8.12 -31.30 4.35
CA LEU A 139 9.59 -31.28 4.29
C LEU A 139 10.22 -32.28 5.26
N LEU A 140 9.68 -32.41 6.47
CA LEU A 140 10.27 -33.20 7.55
C LEU A 140 9.79 -34.65 7.56
N LEU A 141 8.57 -34.96 7.09
CA LEU A 141 7.99 -36.29 7.16
C LEU A 141 8.81 -37.37 6.41
N PRO A 142 9.32 -37.13 5.18
CA PRO A 142 10.16 -38.09 4.51
C PRO A 142 11.45 -38.41 5.26
N ALA A 143 12.05 -37.39 5.89
CA ALA A 143 13.24 -37.54 6.72
C ALA A 143 12.95 -38.38 7.98
N ALA A 144 11.79 -38.16 8.63
CA ALA A 144 11.37 -38.93 9.80
C ALA A 144 11.07 -40.38 9.43
N ILE A 145 10.38 -40.63 8.28
CA ILE A 145 10.17 -41.98 7.77
C ILE A 145 11.50 -42.66 7.43
N THR A 146 12.44 -41.97 6.77
CA THR A 146 13.77 -42.48 6.46
C THR A 146 14.52 -42.92 7.74
N ALA A 147 14.52 -42.05 8.78
CA ALA A 147 15.13 -42.39 10.06
C ALA A 147 14.51 -43.65 10.70
N GLY A 148 13.17 -43.77 10.65
CA GLY A 148 12.47 -44.96 11.15
C GLY A 148 12.73 -46.23 10.33
N LEU A 149 12.92 -46.13 9.02
CA LEU A 149 13.26 -47.26 8.15
C LEU A 149 14.62 -47.88 8.52
N PHE A 150 15.59 -47.13 9.02
CA PHE A 150 16.85 -47.70 9.52
C PHE A 150 16.65 -48.64 10.70
N LEU A 151 15.60 -48.45 11.51
CA LEU A 151 15.27 -49.37 12.62
C LEU A 151 14.65 -50.66 12.16
N ILE A 152 13.99 -50.67 10.98
CA ILE A 152 13.32 -51.86 10.42
C ILE A 152 14.26 -52.62 9.49
N SER A 153 14.88 -51.90 8.53
CA SER A 153 15.84 -52.46 7.59
C SER A 153 16.80 -51.37 7.14
N TRP A 154 18.09 -51.55 7.51
CA TRP A 154 19.10 -50.53 7.17
C TRP A 154 19.28 -50.35 5.64
N GLN A 155 19.07 -51.41 4.85
CA GLN A 155 19.18 -51.38 3.39
C GLN A 155 18.09 -50.50 2.76
N VAL A 156 16.84 -50.63 3.25
CA VAL A 156 15.72 -49.79 2.80
C VAL A 156 15.91 -48.36 3.31
N GLY A 157 16.43 -48.19 4.54
CA GLY A 157 16.80 -46.88 5.10
C GLY A 157 17.84 -46.15 4.23
N VAL A 158 18.88 -46.86 3.76
CA VAL A 158 19.91 -46.27 2.86
C VAL A 158 19.28 -45.93 1.48
N ALA A 159 18.44 -46.78 0.92
CA ALA A 159 17.76 -46.50 -0.34
C ALA A 159 16.87 -45.21 -0.21
N ALA A 160 16.13 -45.08 0.89
CA ALA A 160 15.32 -43.88 1.19
C ALA A 160 16.21 -42.65 1.41
N ALA A 161 17.35 -42.77 2.10
CA ALA A 161 18.32 -41.69 2.33
C ALA A 161 18.95 -41.20 1.03
N ILE A 162 19.11 -42.03 0.00
CA ILE A 162 19.56 -41.65 -1.34
C ILE A 162 18.40 -41.03 -2.13
N ALA A 163 17.19 -41.57 -2.03
CA ALA A 163 16.01 -41.07 -2.73
C ALA A 163 15.59 -39.69 -2.25
N LEU A 164 15.74 -39.39 -0.97
CA LEU A 164 15.34 -38.09 -0.35
C LEU A 164 16.02 -36.88 -1.01
N PRO A 165 17.36 -36.74 -1.04
CA PRO A 165 18.02 -35.60 -1.68
C PRO A 165 17.81 -35.58 -3.19
N PHE A 166 17.69 -36.75 -3.84
CA PHE A 166 17.41 -36.88 -5.27
C PHE A 166 16.04 -36.29 -5.61
N LEU A 167 14.98 -36.61 -4.86
CA LEU A 167 13.63 -36.08 -5.05
C LEU A 167 13.56 -34.59 -4.72
N LEU A 168 14.21 -34.15 -3.63
CA LEU A 168 14.28 -32.70 -3.31
C LEU A 168 15.02 -31.92 -4.40
N GLY A 169 16.12 -32.48 -4.94
CA GLY A 169 16.86 -31.89 -6.04
C GLY A 169 16.03 -31.77 -7.31
N ALA A 170 15.31 -32.84 -7.67
CA ALA A 170 14.40 -32.87 -8.82
C ALA A 170 13.24 -31.87 -8.65
N LEU A 171 12.66 -31.76 -7.45
CA LEU A 171 11.63 -30.79 -7.13
C LEU A 171 12.15 -29.34 -7.28
N VAL A 172 13.33 -29.04 -6.72
CA VAL A 172 13.95 -27.71 -6.85
C VAL A 172 14.29 -27.38 -8.30
N ALA A 173 14.78 -28.35 -9.08
CA ALA A 173 15.08 -28.18 -10.50
C ALA A 173 13.78 -27.90 -11.30
N SER A 174 12.73 -28.70 -11.08
CA SER A 174 11.41 -28.49 -11.66
C SER A 174 10.88 -27.08 -11.38
N GLN A 175 10.92 -26.66 -10.12
CA GLN A 175 10.48 -25.32 -9.70
C GLN A 175 11.30 -24.18 -10.33
N ARG A 176 12.62 -24.36 -10.49
CA ARG A 176 13.47 -23.36 -11.17
C ARG A 176 13.12 -23.19 -12.64
N LEU A 177 12.74 -24.29 -13.31
CA LEU A 177 12.32 -24.23 -14.71
C LEU A 177 11.07 -23.37 -14.92
N VAL A 178 10.12 -23.44 -13.98
CA VAL A 178 8.81 -22.80 -14.10
C VAL A 178 8.84 -21.34 -13.61
N ARG A 179 9.67 -21.00 -12.63
CA ARG A 179 9.66 -19.70 -11.94
C ARG A 179 9.70 -18.48 -12.86
N ALA A 180 10.56 -18.48 -13.87
CA ALA A 180 10.69 -17.33 -14.76
C ALA A 180 9.44 -17.09 -15.61
N ALA A 181 8.81 -18.19 -16.03
CA ALA A 181 7.57 -18.15 -16.80
C ALA A 181 6.37 -17.77 -15.92
N ASP A 182 6.33 -18.26 -14.68
CA ASP A 182 5.31 -17.95 -13.68
C ASP A 182 5.34 -16.47 -13.29
N ALA A 183 6.53 -15.92 -13.04
CA ALA A 183 6.69 -14.48 -12.78
C ALA A 183 6.26 -13.61 -13.97
N ALA A 184 6.57 -14.03 -15.21
CA ALA A 184 6.15 -13.33 -16.41
C ALA A 184 4.62 -13.39 -16.60
N ASP A 185 3.98 -14.52 -16.30
CA ASP A 185 2.53 -14.68 -16.35
C ASP A 185 1.84 -13.80 -15.30
N ALA A 186 2.32 -13.81 -14.05
CA ALA A 186 1.80 -12.98 -12.97
C ALA A 186 1.92 -11.47 -13.30
N SER A 187 3.05 -11.04 -13.88
CA SER A 187 3.23 -9.64 -14.30
C SER A 187 2.30 -9.25 -15.45
N ALA A 188 2.07 -10.14 -16.40
CA ALA A 188 1.15 -9.90 -17.51
C ALA A 188 -0.31 -9.79 -17.03
N HIS A 189 -0.73 -10.61 -16.05
CA HIS A 189 -2.05 -10.52 -15.43
C HIS A 189 -2.24 -9.22 -14.64
N SER A 190 -1.21 -8.77 -13.90
CA SER A 190 -1.25 -7.49 -13.20
C SER A 190 -1.38 -6.31 -14.17
N ALA A 191 -0.60 -6.31 -15.25
CA ALA A 191 -0.69 -5.29 -16.29
C ALA A 191 -2.07 -5.28 -16.99
N LEU A 192 -2.65 -6.46 -17.26
CA LEU A 192 -4.01 -6.55 -17.81
C LEU A 192 -5.05 -5.94 -16.85
N THR A 193 -4.96 -6.24 -15.56
CA THR A 193 -5.88 -5.69 -14.55
C THR A 193 -5.81 -4.16 -14.51
N GLU A 194 -4.61 -3.59 -14.54
CA GLU A 194 -4.40 -2.14 -14.59
C GLU A 194 -5.02 -1.53 -15.84
N ARG A 195 -4.79 -2.14 -17.02
CA ARG A 195 -5.36 -1.69 -18.29
C ARG A 195 -6.89 -1.83 -18.36
N LEU A 196 -7.46 -2.83 -17.70
CA LEU A 196 -8.93 -2.96 -17.59
C LEU A 196 -9.53 -1.84 -16.74
N VAL A 197 -8.90 -1.47 -15.63
CA VAL A 197 -9.33 -0.34 -14.79
C VAL A 197 -9.20 0.97 -15.55
N GLU A 198 -8.09 1.20 -16.27
CA GLU A 198 -7.89 2.36 -17.12
C GLU A 198 -8.95 2.42 -18.23
N PHE A 199 -9.19 1.31 -18.91
CA PHE A 199 -10.22 1.20 -19.94
C PHE A 199 -11.62 1.54 -19.41
N ALA A 200 -11.96 1.06 -18.21
CA ALA A 200 -13.23 1.38 -17.57
C ALA A 200 -13.37 2.88 -17.24
N ARG A 201 -12.31 3.48 -16.69
CA ARG A 201 -12.30 4.91 -16.31
C ARG A 201 -12.29 5.86 -17.52
N THR A 202 -11.69 5.44 -18.63
CA THR A 202 -11.52 6.29 -19.82
C THR A 202 -12.60 6.08 -20.89
N GLN A 203 -13.70 5.40 -20.58
CA GLN A 203 -14.76 5.07 -21.54
C GLN A 203 -15.30 6.29 -22.30
N GLN A 204 -15.43 7.44 -21.66
CA GLN A 204 -15.91 8.67 -22.32
C GLN A 204 -14.94 9.11 -23.43
N ALA A 205 -13.65 9.15 -23.15
CA ALA A 205 -12.62 9.53 -24.11
C ALA A 205 -12.49 8.50 -25.24
N LEU A 206 -12.57 7.20 -24.92
CA LEU A 206 -12.51 6.12 -25.89
C LEU A 206 -13.72 6.14 -26.85
N ARG A 207 -14.91 6.41 -26.33
CA ARG A 207 -16.12 6.55 -27.15
C ARG A 207 -16.02 7.77 -28.07
N ALA A 208 -15.55 8.90 -27.57
CA ALA A 208 -15.32 10.10 -28.37
C ALA A 208 -14.29 9.87 -29.49
N SER A 209 -13.25 9.08 -29.25
CA SER A 209 -12.20 8.74 -30.23
C SER A 209 -12.52 7.53 -31.11
N ARG A 210 -13.73 6.95 -31.04
CA ARG A 210 -14.16 5.73 -31.75
C ARG A 210 -13.28 4.49 -31.50
N ARG A 211 -12.56 4.41 -30.37
CA ARG A 211 -11.70 3.27 -29.97
C ARG A 211 -12.37 2.39 -28.92
N VAL A 212 -13.63 2.03 -29.12
CA VAL A 212 -14.48 1.34 -28.13
C VAL A 212 -14.17 -0.16 -28.01
N THR A 213 -13.54 -0.78 -29.00
CA THR A 213 -13.26 -2.22 -28.96
C THR A 213 -11.95 -2.50 -28.23
N ALA A 214 -11.97 -3.46 -27.31
CA ALA A 214 -10.78 -3.90 -26.58
C ALA A 214 -9.59 -4.23 -27.51
N ALA A 215 -9.87 -4.83 -28.67
CA ALA A 215 -8.86 -5.17 -29.68
C ALA A 215 -8.12 -3.96 -30.29
N ARG A 216 -8.70 -2.76 -30.22
CA ARG A 216 -8.10 -1.50 -30.72
C ARG A 216 -7.55 -0.61 -29.60
N SER A 217 -7.53 -1.09 -28.37
CA SER A 217 -7.05 -0.41 -27.18
C SER A 217 -5.82 -1.12 -26.62
N GLN A 218 -5.11 -0.47 -25.72
CA GLN A 218 -4.00 -1.07 -24.97
C GLN A 218 -4.42 -2.32 -24.15
N THR A 219 -5.71 -2.43 -23.83
CA THR A 219 -6.30 -3.62 -23.20
C THR A 219 -6.19 -4.86 -24.10
N GLY A 220 -6.34 -4.70 -25.43
CA GLY A 220 -6.17 -5.80 -26.38
C GLY A 220 -4.73 -6.29 -26.49
N GLU A 221 -3.76 -5.39 -26.42
CA GLU A 221 -2.34 -5.74 -26.37
C GLU A 221 -2.00 -6.47 -25.06
N ALA A 222 -2.49 -5.99 -23.92
CA ALA A 222 -2.31 -6.65 -22.64
C ALA A 222 -2.94 -8.06 -22.61
N LEU A 223 -4.11 -8.25 -23.22
CA LEU A 223 -4.75 -9.56 -23.35
C LEU A 223 -3.91 -10.53 -24.20
N THR A 224 -3.29 -10.02 -25.27
CA THR A 224 -2.40 -10.82 -26.12
C THR A 224 -1.10 -11.19 -25.38
N ALA A 225 -0.57 -10.26 -24.59
CA ALA A 225 0.59 -10.50 -23.72
C ALA A 225 0.31 -11.58 -22.69
N VAL A 226 -0.86 -11.56 -22.03
CA VAL A 226 -1.30 -12.61 -21.08
C VAL A 226 -1.36 -13.97 -21.79
N ARG A 227 -2.02 -14.06 -22.94
CA ARG A 227 -2.09 -15.33 -23.70
C ARG A 227 -0.70 -15.87 -24.02
N GLY A 228 0.23 -14.99 -24.44
CA GLY A 228 1.61 -15.40 -24.74
C GLY A 228 2.40 -15.80 -23.48
N ALA A 229 2.16 -15.17 -22.35
CA ALA A 229 2.80 -15.49 -21.07
C ALA A 229 2.27 -16.83 -20.54
N THR A 230 0.94 -17.02 -20.52
CA THR A 230 0.31 -18.29 -20.09
C THR A 230 0.71 -19.46 -20.99
N ALA A 231 0.80 -19.27 -22.31
CA ALA A 231 1.29 -20.31 -23.21
C ALA A 231 2.74 -20.71 -22.90
N ARG A 232 3.61 -19.74 -22.60
CA ARG A 232 5.00 -19.99 -22.16
C ARG A 232 5.04 -20.68 -20.81
N LEU A 233 4.20 -20.27 -19.86
CA LEU A 233 4.10 -20.93 -18.55
C LEU A 233 3.77 -22.42 -18.73
N LEU A 234 2.74 -22.76 -19.50
CA LEU A 234 2.36 -24.15 -19.78
C LEU A 234 3.50 -24.92 -20.46
N LEU A 235 4.22 -24.28 -21.41
CA LEU A 235 5.34 -24.90 -22.11
C LEU A 235 6.50 -25.28 -21.16
N PHE A 236 6.76 -24.52 -20.11
CA PHE A 236 7.79 -24.82 -19.10
C PHE A 236 7.25 -25.66 -17.94
N GLN A 237 5.97 -25.57 -17.63
CA GLN A 237 5.33 -26.35 -16.57
C GLN A 237 5.30 -27.84 -16.90
N ILE A 238 4.98 -28.21 -18.17
CA ILE A 238 4.93 -29.62 -18.59
C ILE A 238 6.29 -30.32 -18.42
N PRO A 239 7.43 -29.82 -18.94
CA PRO A 239 8.73 -30.43 -18.71
C PRO A 239 9.13 -30.46 -17.24
N GLY A 240 8.79 -29.42 -16.46
CA GLY A 240 9.02 -29.40 -15.01
C GLY A 240 8.30 -30.53 -14.28
N GLN A 241 7.01 -30.72 -14.57
CA GLN A 241 6.22 -31.83 -14.00
C GLN A 241 6.73 -33.21 -14.45
N LEU A 242 7.09 -33.34 -15.72
CA LEU A 242 7.69 -34.58 -16.24
C LEU A 242 9.01 -34.92 -15.55
N LEU A 243 9.89 -33.90 -15.34
CA LEU A 243 11.15 -34.13 -14.63
C LEU A 243 10.92 -34.67 -13.21
N PHE A 244 10.00 -34.07 -12.47
CA PHE A 244 9.67 -34.52 -11.12
C PHE A 244 8.98 -35.90 -11.13
N SER A 245 8.06 -36.12 -12.07
CA SER A 245 7.38 -37.42 -12.23
C SER A 245 8.37 -38.56 -12.54
N VAL A 246 9.31 -38.33 -13.47
CA VAL A 246 10.38 -39.31 -13.78
C VAL A 246 11.25 -39.56 -12.56
N ALA A 247 11.65 -38.50 -11.82
CA ALA A 247 12.44 -38.68 -10.60
C ALA A 247 11.69 -39.50 -9.53
N SER A 248 10.38 -39.27 -9.37
CA SER A 248 9.52 -40.02 -8.47
C SER A 248 9.42 -41.53 -8.89
N GLN A 249 9.31 -41.78 -10.19
CA GLN A 249 9.32 -43.16 -10.70
C GLN A 249 10.67 -43.86 -10.48
N VAL A 250 11.78 -43.17 -10.69
CA VAL A 250 13.13 -43.72 -10.43
C VAL A 250 13.29 -44.02 -8.93
N ALA A 251 12.86 -43.16 -8.05
CA ALA A 251 12.88 -43.40 -6.59
C ALA A 251 11.98 -44.58 -6.21
N LEU A 252 10.79 -44.70 -6.80
CA LEU A 252 9.88 -45.81 -6.63
C LEU A 252 10.52 -47.16 -7.06
N ILE A 253 11.15 -47.16 -8.23
CA ILE A 253 11.84 -48.36 -8.75
C ILE A 253 13.01 -48.74 -7.83
N LEU A 254 13.82 -47.77 -7.39
CA LEU A 254 14.95 -48.04 -6.47
C LEU A 254 14.49 -48.71 -5.17
N LEU A 255 13.46 -48.13 -4.54
CA LEU A 255 12.91 -48.64 -3.28
C LEU A 255 12.25 -49.99 -3.47
N SER A 256 11.43 -50.18 -4.54
CA SER A 256 10.78 -51.45 -4.87
C SER A 256 11.81 -52.56 -5.16
N ALA A 257 12.84 -52.26 -5.96
CA ALA A 257 13.90 -53.21 -6.27
C ALA A 257 14.67 -53.62 -5.00
N THR A 258 14.91 -52.68 -4.09
CA THR A 258 15.56 -52.97 -2.80
C THR A 258 14.69 -53.91 -1.96
N ILE A 259 13.40 -53.63 -1.79
CA ILE A 259 12.47 -54.46 -1.03
C ILE A 259 12.37 -55.85 -1.67
N THR A 260 12.21 -55.92 -3.00
CA THR A 260 12.11 -57.20 -3.73
C THR A 260 13.38 -58.05 -3.59
N THR A 261 14.56 -57.44 -3.71
CA THR A 261 15.83 -58.20 -3.54
C THR A 261 16.01 -58.75 -2.14
N LEU A 262 15.59 -58.00 -1.10
CA LEU A 262 15.63 -58.46 0.29
C LEU A 262 14.62 -59.59 0.54
N ALA A 263 13.43 -59.52 -0.04
CA ALA A 263 12.42 -60.55 0.03
C ALA A 263 12.90 -61.86 -0.67
N LEU A 264 13.49 -61.74 -1.88
CA LEU A 264 14.05 -62.91 -2.60
C LEU A 264 15.24 -63.55 -1.87
N ARG A 265 16.00 -62.77 -1.10
CA ARG A 265 17.09 -63.28 -0.24
C ARG A 265 16.60 -63.89 1.08
N GLY A 266 15.29 -63.90 1.34
CA GLY A 266 14.71 -64.41 2.58
C GLY A 266 14.98 -63.52 3.79
N GLN A 267 15.45 -62.27 3.60
CA GLN A 267 15.73 -61.32 4.68
C GLN A 267 14.47 -60.53 5.12
N LEU A 268 13.41 -60.57 4.29
CA LEU A 268 12.11 -59.99 4.58
C LEU A 268 11.02 -61.00 4.28
N GLY A 269 10.04 -61.12 5.17
CA GLY A 269 8.83 -61.90 4.92
C GLY A 269 7.90 -61.23 3.90
N ALA A 270 6.99 -61.98 3.29
CA ALA A 270 6.02 -61.42 2.35
C ALA A 270 5.13 -60.32 2.99
N PRO A 271 4.63 -60.45 4.23
CA PRO A 271 3.86 -59.41 4.90
C PRO A 271 4.65 -58.12 5.13
N GLU A 272 5.91 -58.25 5.52
CA GLU A 272 6.82 -57.10 5.73
C GLU A 272 7.11 -56.38 4.42
N ALA A 273 7.30 -57.10 3.32
CA ALA A 273 7.52 -56.52 2.00
C ALA A 273 6.28 -55.74 1.53
N VAL A 274 5.07 -56.24 1.76
CA VAL A 274 3.82 -55.52 1.47
C VAL A 274 3.70 -54.24 2.34
N ALA A 275 4.00 -54.35 3.64
CA ALA A 275 3.98 -53.23 4.54
C ALA A 275 4.96 -52.13 4.11
N LEU A 276 6.19 -52.49 3.77
CA LEU A 276 7.20 -51.57 3.27
C LEU A 276 6.80 -50.90 1.95
N ALA A 277 6.07 -51.61 1.08
CA ALA A 277 5.50 -51.03 -0.13
C ALA A 277 4.47 -49.92 0.20
N ILE A 278 3.66 -50.09 1.25
CA ILE A 278 2.73 -49.06 1.71
C ILE A 278 3.51 -47.87 2.32
N VAL A 279 4.52 -48.13 3.14
CA VAL A 279 5.38 -47.08 3.72
C VAL A 279 6.08 -46.28 2.63
N MET A 280 6.49 -46.91 1.53
CA MET A 280 7.10 -46.25 0.38
C MET A 280 6.13 -45.27 -0.29
N VAL A 281 4.85 -45.55 -0.42
CA VAL A 281 3.84 -44.63 -0.92
C VAL A 281 3.72 -43.43 0.04
N ARG A 282 3.67 -43.69 1.33
CA ARG A 282 3.67 -42.63 2.38
C ARG A 282 4.93 -41.77 2.39
N PHE A 283 6.08 -42.31 2.00
CA PHE A 283 7.34 -41.59 1.84
C PHE A 283 7.30 -40.63 0.64
N LEU A 284 6.63 -41.00 -0.47
CA LEU A 284 6.55 -40.20 -1.68
C LEU A 284 5.46 -39.11 -1.64
N GLU A 285 4.37 -39.34 -0.91
CA GLU A 285 3.22 -38.43 -0.81
C GLU A 285 3.60 -36.97 -0.44
N PRO A 286 4.48 -36.69 0.54
CA PRO A 286 4.88 -35.35 0.91
C PRO A 286 5.52 -34.51 -0.21
N PHE A 287 6.18 -35.16 -1.17
CA PHE A 287 6.80 -34.44 -2.29
C PHE A 287 5.76 -33.91 -3.28
N THR A 288 4.62 -34.57 -3.44
CA THR A 288 3.50 -34.04 -4.23
C THR A 288 2.89 -32.84 -3.53
N VAL A 289 2.71 -32.92 -2.21
CA VAL A 289 2.25 -31.78 -1.40
C VAL A 289 3.20 -30.59 -1.52
N LEU A 290 4.53 -30.79 -1.46
CA LEU A 290 5.52 -29.72 -1.66
C LEU A 290 5.44 -29.12 -3.07
N ALA A 291 5.17 -29.94 -4.10
CA ALA A 291 4.98 -29.45 -5.45
C ALA A 291 3.74 -28.56 -5.56
N ASP A 292 2.62 -28.99 -4.98
CA ASP A 292 1.35 -28.25 -4.98
C ASP A 292 1.42 -26.94 -4.19
N LEU A 293 2.16 -26.93 -3.06
CA LEU A 293 2.34 -25.74 -2.22
C LEU A 293 3.30 -24.72 -2.81
N SER A 294 3.99 -25.01 -3.90
CA SER A 294 5.01 -24.12 -4.45
C SER A 294 4.47 -22.75 -4.87
N GLY A 295 3.31 -22.72 -5.51
CA GLY A 295 2.63 -21.46 -5.88
C GLY A 295 2.22 -20.64 -4.65
N ALA A 296 1.72 -21.31 -3.61
CA ALA A 296 1.37 -20.66 -2.35
C ALA A 296 2.59 -20.08 -1.62
N VAL A 297 3.76 -20.74 -1.72
CA VAL A 297 5.02 -20.21 -1.17
C VAL A 297 5.47 -18.95 -1.92
N GLU A 298 5.31 -18.90 -3.24
CA GLU A 298 5.66 -17.71 -4.02
C GLU A 298 4.70 -16.54 -3.74
N SER A 299 3.40 -16.81 -3.64
CA SER A 299 2.40 -15.80 -3.21
C SER A 299 2.72 -15.25 -1.82
N ALA A 300 3.10 -16.12 -0.88
CA ALA A 300 3.52 -15.72 0.47
C ALA A 300 4.80 -14.85 0.46
N ARG A 301 5.75 -15.10 -0.45
CA ARG A 301 6.91 -14.22 -0.64
C ARG A 301 6.49 -12.85 -1.13
N GLY A 302 5.65 -12.78 -2.16
CA GLY A 302 5.13 -11.52 -2.67
C GLY A 302 4.39 -10.71 -1.61
N LEU A 303 3.59 -11.37 -0.76
CA LEU A 303 2.96 -10.76 0.40
C LEU A 303 4.00 -10.16 1.36
N LEU A 304 4.99 -10.95 1.77
CA LEU A 304 6.02 -10.48 2.72
C LEU A 304 6.88 -9.36 2.14
N ASP A 305 7.13 -9.35 0.84
CA ASP A 305 7.87 -8.27 0.16
C ASP A 305 7.04 -6.97 0.14
N ARG A 306 5.74 -7.04 -0.14
CA ARG A 306 4.82 -5.88 -0.03
C ARG A 306 4.79 -5.33 1.39
N LEU A 307 4.63 -6.18 2.40
CA LEU A 307 4.65 -5.78 3.80
C LEU A 307 5.98 -5.14 4.18
N ASN A 308 7.09 -5.72 3.72
CA ASN A 308 8.42 -5.18 3.97
C ASN A 308 8.61 -3.79 3.34
N THR A 309 8.10 -3.55 2.13
CA THR A 309 8.16 -2.24 1.46
C THR A 309 7.50 -1.16 2.30
N VAL A 310 6.32 -1.44 2.89
CA VAL A 310 5.61 -0.48 3.75
C VAL A 310 6.29 -0.33 5.10
N THR A 311 6.67 -1.43 5.74
CA THR A 311 7.28 -1.40 7.08
C THR A 311 8.69 -0.81 7.10
N THR A 312 9.42 -0.84 5.98
CA THR A 312 10.74 -0.23 5.82
C THR A 312 10.69 1.13 5.15
N ALA A 313 9.49 1.66 4.82
CA ALA A 313 9.34 3.00 4.28
C ALA A 313 10.07 4.02 5.17
N PRO A 314 10.74 5.03 4.58
CA PRO A 314 11.44 6.04 5.35
C PRO A 314 10.42 6.78 6.24
N VAL A 315 10.79 7.05 7.47
CA VAL A 315 9.99 7.87 8.40
C VAL A 315 10.63 9.24 8.46
N THR A 316 9.81 10.27 8.43
CA THR A 316 10.27 11.63 8.71
C THR A 316 10.80 11.64 10.14
N ALA A 317 12.05 12.06 10.35
CA ALA A 317 12.61 12.17 11.68
C ALA A 317 11.69 13.08 12.51
N GLN A 318 11.11 12.53 13.58
CA GLN A 318 10.37 13.36 14.53
C GLN A 318 11.39 14.23 15.26
N PRO A 319 11.25 15.57 15.21
CA PRO A 319 12.12 16.44 15.96
C PRO A 319 11.97 16.18 17.46
N ALA A 320 13.05 16.36 18.18
CA ALA A 320 13.01 16.34 19.63
C ALA A 320 12.07 17.46 20.09
N ARG A 321 10.93 17.09 20.66
CA ARG A 321 9.82 17.88 21.17
C ARG A 321 10.15 19.34 21.49
N GLY A 322 9.83 20.24 20.57
CA GLY A 322 9.75 21.67 20.80
C GLY A 322 8.30 22.10 20.60
N ALA A 323 7.56 22.34 21.67
CA ALA A 323 6.28 23.00 21.56
C ALA A 323 6.55 24.45 21.09
N LEU A 324 5.90 24.88 19.99
CA LEU A 324 5.82 26.31 19.68
C LEU A 324 5.17 27.01 20.87
N PRO A 325 5.81 27.98 21.50
CA PRO A 325 5.12 28.93 22.37
C PRO A 325 4.28 29.82 21.45
N LEU A 326 3.12 29.33 21.01
CA LEU A 326 2.13 30.16 20.35
C LEU A 326 1.54 31.09 21.42
N GLY A 327 2.01 32.32 21.45
CA GLY A 327 1.27 33.36 22.11
C GLY A 327 -0.14 33.42 21.49
N GLU A 328 -1.18 33.37 22.30
CA GLU A 328 -2.59 33.27 21.92
C GLU A 328 -3.10 34.40 21.02
N SER A 329 -2.29 35.36 20.61
CA SER A 329 -2.77 36.60 20.02
C SER A 329 -2.26 36.97 18.62
N LEU A 330 -1.20 36.38 18.08
CA LEU A 330 -0.69 36.73 16.74
C LEU A 330 -0.13 35.51 15.98
N PRO A 331 -0.42 35.40 14.64
CA PRO A 331 0.21 34.41 13.81
C PRO A 331 1.74 34.62 13.79
N PRO A 332 2.55 33.53 13.65
CA PRO A 332 4.00 33.67 13.62
C PRO A 332 4.48 34.38 12.34
N ARG A 333 5.57 35.13 12.44
CA ARG A 333 6.35 35.58 11.29
C ARG A 333 6.94 34.38 10.59
N ILE A 334 6.89 34.35 9.26
CA ILE A 334 7.44 33.25 8.45
C ILE A 334 8.64 33.76 7.68
N GLU A 335 9.80 33.14 7.84
CA GLU A 335 11.03 33.54 7.17
C GLU A 335 11.66 32.38 6.43
N PHE A 336 11.95 32.59 5.15
CA PHE A 336 12.75 31.67 4.32
C PHE A 336 14.18 32.20 4.30
N ARG A 337 15.14 31.31 4.65
CA ARG A 337 16.58 31.64 4.69
C ARG A 337 17.32 30.71 3.76
N SER A 338 17.69 31.20 2.57
CA SER A 338 18.48 30.47 1.55
C SER A 338 17.90 29.07 1.25
N VAL A 339 16.58 29.00 1.08
CA VAL A 339 15.87 27.72 0.89
C VAL A 339 16.01 27.23 -0.54
N SER A 340 16.52 25.99 -0.69
CA SER A 340 16.50 25.25 -1.95
C SER A 340 15.72 23.95 -1.78
N PHE A 341 14.97 23.58 -2.82
CA PHE A 341 14.16 22.37 -2.84
C PHE A 341 13.93 21.85 -4.26
N GLY A 342 13.88 20.52 -4.41
CA GLY A 342 13.59 19.85 -5.70
C GLY A 342 12.74 18.60 -5.58
N TYR A 343 12.21 18.16 -6.70
CA TYR A 343 11.50 16.87 -6.84
C TYR A 343 12.35 15.92 -7.68
N GLN A 344 12.61 14.73 -7.15
CA GLN A 344 13.31 13.66 -7.88
C GLN A 344 14.64 14.13 -8.53
N GLY A 345 15.39 14.99 -7.84
CA GLY A 345 16.67 15.51 -8.34
C GLY A 345 16.58 16.72 -9.27
N THR A 346 15.36 17.19 -9.59
CA THR A 346 15.16 18.44 -10.33
C THR A 346 14.93 19.58 -9.36
N GLU A 347 15.88 20.52 -9.27
CA GLU A 347 15.79 21.68 -8.39
C GLU A 347 14.69 22.65 -8.89
N VAL A 348 13.72 22.94 -8.03
CA VAL A 348 12.56 23.81 -8.31
C VAL A 348 12.73 25.17 -7.65
N LEU A 349 13.21 25.22 -6.40
CA LEU A 349 13.50 26.45 -5.66
C LEU A 349 14.99 26.57 -5.43
N LYS A 350 15.54 27.79 -5.63
CA LYS A 350 16.97 28.05 -5.64
C LYS A 350 17.27 29.24 -4.72
N ASP A 351 17.92 28.96 -3.59
CA ASP A 351 18.42 29.99 -2.64
C ASP A 351 17.35 31.06 -2.30
N LEU A 352 16.14 30.62 -2.00
CA LEU A 352 14.99 31.47 -1.80
C LEU A 352 15.03 32.11 -0.43
N SER A 353 14.96 33.47 -0.36
CA SER A 353 14.97 34.20 0.87
C SER A 353 13.93 35.31 0.82
N PHE A 354 12.98 35.31 1.76
CA PHE A 354 11.94 36.34 1.94
C PHE A 354 11.28 36.22 3.32
N THR A 355 10.48 37.21 3.67
CA THR A 355 9.74 37.26 4.93
C THR A 355 8.27 37.54 4.69
N LEU A 356 7.40 36.87 5.45
CA LEU A 356 5.97 37.13 5.54
C LEU A 356 5.67 37.64 6.94
N GLU A 357 5.14 38.85 7.01
CA GLU A 357 4.85 39.51 8.30
C GLU A 357 3.54 38.96 8.90
N PRO A 358 3.44 38.88 10.23
CA PRO A 358 2.25 38.42 10.92
C PRO A 358 0.99 39.22 10.57
N GLY A 359 -0.11 38.54 10.30
CA GLY A 359 -1.41 39.17 10.03
C GLY A 359 -1.54 39.86 8.68
N THR A 360 -0.52 39.79 7.81
CA THR A 360 -0.57 40.38 6.46
C THR A 360 -1.03 39.37 5.43
N THR A 361 -1.52 39.88 4.29
CA THR A 361 -1.88 39.10 3.11
C THR A 361 -0.80 39.26 2.05
N THR A 362 -0.13 38.17 1.70
CA THR A 362 0.92 38.14 0.66
C THR A 362 0.44 37.35 -0.55
N ALA A 363 0.55 37.91 -1.74
CA ALA A 363 0.31 37.22 -2.99
C ALA A 363 1.63 36.68 -3.57
N ILE A 364 1.65 35.42 -3.96
CA ILE A 364 2.74 34.79 -4.72
C ILE A 364 2.29 34.69 -6.17
N VAL A 365 2.96 35.40 -7.07
CA VAL A 365 2.64 35.47 -8.49
C VAL A 365 3.86 35.09 -9.36
N GLY A 366 3.62 34.72 -10.59
CA GLY A 366 4.68 34.35 -11.54
C GLY A 366 4.23 33.32 -12.57
N PRO A 367 5.08 32.98 -13.54
CA PRO A 367 4.77 31.98 -14.56
C PRO A 367 4.41 30.61 -13.99
N SER A 368 3.68 29.78 -14.77
CA SER A 368 3.46 28.38 -14.41
C SER A 368 4.79 27.63 -14.29
N GLY A 369 4.93 26.77 -13.27
CA GLY A 369 6.17 26.03 -13.01
C GLY A 369 7.27 26.84 -12.30
N SER A 370 7.03 28.08 -11.88
CA SER A 370 8.04 28.90 -11.16
C SER A 370 8.29 28.46 -9.71
N GLY A 371 7.51 27.51 -9.15
CA GLY A 371 7.69 27.00 -7.79
C GLY A 371 6.72 27.54 -6.75
N LYS A 372 5.67 28.27 -7.14
CA LYS A 372 4.69 28.90 -6.21
C LYS A 372 4.02 27.90 -5.26
N SER A 373 3.39 26.84 -5.79
CA SER A 373 2.74 25.79 -4.98
C SER A 373 3.75 25.01 -4.13
N THR A 374 5.02 24.94 -4.56
CA THR A 374 6.10 24.36 -3.77
C THR A 374 6.41 25.19 -2.52
N ILE A 375 6.36 26.52 -2.62
CA ILE A 375 6.52 27.42 -1.46
C ILE A 375 5.40 27.16 -0.44
N LEU A 376 4.13 27.09 -0.87
CA LEU A 376 3.02 26.77 0.02
C LEU A 376 3.19 25.40 0.66
N SER A 377 3.60 24.40 -0.11
CA SER A 377 3.83 23.03 0.37
C SER A 377 4.93 22.97 1.44
N LEU A 378 5.95 23.79 1.30
CA LEU A 378 7.02 23.94 2.29
C LEU A 378 6.52 24.65 3.56
N ILE A 379 5.71 25.71 3.46
CA ILE A 379 5.08 26.39 4.62
C ILE A 379 4.14 25.41 5.35
N ALA A 380 3.33 24.66 4.59
CA ALA A 380 2.40 23.67 5.14
C ALA A 380 3.09 22.46 5.82
N GLY A 381 4.40 22.29 5.63
CA GLY A 381 5.11 21.12 6.16
C GLY A 381 4.88 19.82 5.39
N LEU A 382 4.31 19.89 4.18
CA LEU A 382 4.14 18.74 3.30
C LEU A 382 5.49 18.23 2.75
N HIS A 383 6.46 19.14 2.68
CA HIS A 383 7.85 18.88 2.31
C HIS A 383 8.81 19.58 3.26
N THR A 384 10.06 19.09 3.32
CA THR A 384 11.17 19.72 4.05
C THR A 384 12.17 20.28 3.05
N PRO A 385 12.77 21.46 3.28
CA PRO A 385 13.80 22.01 2.40
C PRO A 385 15.03 21.07 2.32
N GLU A 386 15.68 21.01 1.16
CA GLU A 386 16.94 20.28 1.00
C GLU A 386 18.14 21.07 1.51
N ARG A 387 18.09 22.39 1.37
CA ARG A 387 19.07 23.33 1.90
C ARG A 387 18.38 24.57 2.44
N GLY A 388 19.04 25.28 3.33
CA GLY A 388 18.46 26.43 4.02
C GLY A 388 17.51 26.04 5.12
N GLN A 389 16.73 26.99 5.61
CA GLN A 389 15.77 26.77 6.70
C GLN A 389 14.55 27.68 6.58
N ILE A 390 13.42 27.18 7.09
CA ILE A 390 12.19 27.94 7.23
C ILE A 390 11.97 28.15 8.73
N VAL A 391 11.69 29.38 9.12
CA VAL A 391 11.55 29.76 10.54
C VAL A 391 10.15 30.32 10.77
N PHE A 392 9.49 29.84 11.83
CA PHE A 392 8.22 30.39 12.34
C PHE A 392 8.49 31.11 13.64
N GLY A 393 8.34 32.44 13.63
CA GLY A 393 8.83 33.30 14.73
C GLY A 393 10.35 33.17 14.86
N ASP A 394 10.81 32.54 15.94
CA ASP A 394 12.23 32.32 16.20
C ASP A 394 12.62 30.84 16.10
N ILE A 395 11.69 29.94 15.72
CA ILE A 395 11.89 28.49 15.75
C ILE A 395 12.00 27.94 14.31
N ASN A 396 13.08 27.18 14.04
CA ASN A 396 13.21 26.47 12.78
C ASN A 396 12.09 25.42 12.66
N THR A 397 11.40 25.39 11.52
CA THR A 397 10.30 24.45 11.29
C THR A 397 10.72 22.97 11.34
N ALA A 398 12.00 22.68 11.17
CA ALA A 398 12.55 21.34 11.35
C ALA A 398 12.53 20.87 12.82
N ASP A 399 12.51 21.82 13.77
CA ASP A 399 12.49 21.55 15.21
C ASP A 399 11.07 21.59 15.80
N ILE A 400 10.06 21.91 14.98
CA ILE A 400 8.65 21.96 15.39
C ILE A 400 8.02 20.57 15.22
N ASP A 401 7.26 20.14 16.23
CA ASP A 401 6.44 18.94 16.11
C ASP A 401 5.48 19.04 14.91
N PRO A 402 5.41 18.02 14.03
CA PRO A 402 4.54 18.05 12.85
C PRO A 402 3.06 18.30 13.15
N ASP A 403 2.54 17.83 14.30
CA ASP A 403 1.16 18.08 14.70
C ASP A 403 0.97 19.52 15.17
N ALA A 404 1.92 20.07 15.93
CA ALA A 404 1.92 21.48 16.32
C ALA A 404 1.97 22.39 15.09
N ARG A 405 2.79 22.04 14.08
CA ARG A 405 2.85 22.79 12.82
C ARG A 405 1.54 22.69 12.05
N ARG A 406 0.97 21.50 11.95
CA ARG A 406 -0.35 21.28 11.34
C ARG A 406 -1.44 22.08 12.03
N ALA A 407 -1.41 22.22 13.35
CA ALA A 407 -2.41 22.96 14.10
C ALA A 407 -2.48 24.44 13.69
N VAL A 408 -1.33 25.07 13.41
CA VAL A 408 -1.24 26.52 13.11
C VAL A 408 -1.39 26.87 11.64
N VAL A 409 -1.39 25.89 10.72
CA VAL A 409 -1.51 26.11 9.27
C VAL A 409 -2.81 25.52 8.75
N SER A 410 -3.57 26.29 7.99
CA SER A 410 -4.71 25.83 7.20
C SER A 410 -4.42 25.99 5.71
N VAL A 411 -4.87 25.04 4.88
CA VAL A 411 -4.56 25.01 3.44
C VAL A 411 -5.81 24.80 2.63
N VAL A 412 -6.01 25.63 1.61
CA VAL A 412 -6.95 25.41 0.51
C VAL A 412 -6.15 24.99 -0.71
N PHE A 413 -6.32 23.74 -1.15
CA PHE A 413 -5.62 23.20 -2.31
C PHE A 413 -6.31 23.57 -3.63
N GLN A 414 -5.53 23.64 -4.69
CA GLN A 414 -6.00 23.89 -6.06
C GLN A 414 -7.05 22.84 -6.50
N HIS A 415 -6.82 21.58 -6.17
CA HIS A 415 -7.74 20.47 -6.45
C HIS A 415 -8.30 19.92 -5.14
N PRO A 416 -9.50 20.38 -4.72
CA PRO A 416 -10.08 19.97 -3.46
C PRO A 416 -10.49 18.50 -3.49
N TYR A 417 -10.10 17.77 -2.46
CA TYR A 417 -10.58 16.42 -2.21
C TYR A 417 -11.61 16.44 -1.09
N LEU A 418 -12.78 15.83 -1.34
CA LEU A 418 -13.79 15.62 -0.33
C LEU A 418 -13.84 14.14 0.03
N PHE A 419 -13.88 13.87 1.33
CA PHE A 419 -14.03 12.51 1.86
C PHE A 419 -15.48 12.06 1.66
N ASP A 420 -15.69 10.76 1.54
CA ASP A 420 -17.03 10.18 1.54
C ASP A 420 -17.69 10.47 2.90
N GLY A 421 -18.90 11.03 2.87
CA GLY A 421 -19.62 11.53 4.03
C GLY A 421 -20.47 12.74 3.69
N THR A 422 -20.91 13.50 4.71
CA THR A 422 -21.75 14.68 4.54
C THR A 422 -20.93 15.95 4.27
N ILE A 423 -21.59 17.02 3.83
CA ILE A 423 -20.96 18.36 3.71
C ILE A 423 -20.43 18.80 5.09
N ALA A 424 -21.23 18.66 6.14
CA ALA A 424 -20.84 19.02 7.50
C ALA A 424 -19.63 18.23 7.99
N ASP A 425 -19.59 16.90 7.76
CA ASP A 425 -18.43 16.07 8.11
C ASP A 425 -17.17 16.54 7.40
N ASN A 426 -17.28 16.84 6.12
CA ASN A 426 -16.17 17.34 5.33
C ASN A 426 -15.60 18.68 5.84
N ILE A 427 -16.45 19.57 6.32
CA ILE A 427 -15.99 20.84 6.91
C ILE A 427 -15.35 20.57 8.28
N ARG A 428 -15.95 19.73 9.12
CA ARG A 428 -15.43 19.36 10.45
C ARG A 428 -14.06 18.66 10.39
N VAL A 429 -13.67 18.06 9.26
CA VAL A 429 -12.27 17.56 9.09
C VAL A 429 -11.23 18.67 9.40
N GLY A 430 -11.55 19.94 9.12
CA GLY A 430 -10.66 21.07 9.45
C GLY A 430 -10.50 21.28 10.95
N HIS A 431 -11.57 21.09 11.72
CA HIS A 431 -11.60 21.22 13.18
C HIS A 431 -12.68 20.30 13.76
N PRO A 432 -12.33 19.05 14.18
CA PRO A 432 -13.30 18.08 14.66
C PRO A 432 -14.12 18.54 15.87
N GLU A 433 -13.57 19.41 16.70
CA GLU A 433 -14.20 19.96 17.91
C GLU A 433 -14.97 21.26 17.66
N ALA A 434 -15.10 21.69 16.40
CA ALA A 434 -15.85 22.88 16.05
C ALA A 434 -17.32 22.77 16.49
N ASP A 435 -17.81 23.78 17.20
CA ASP A 435 -19.23 23.90 17.54
C ASP A 435 -20.06 24.25 16.28
N ASP A 436 -21.37 24.15 16.40
CA ASP A 436 -22.28 24.40 15.28
C ASP A 436 -22.22 25.88 14.82
N ASP A 437 -21.94 26.83 15.72
CA ASP A 437 -21.79 28.23 15.37
C ASP A 437 -20.54 28.47 14.54
N ALA A 438 -19.42 27.86 14.87
CA ALA A 438 -18.20 27.93 14.07
C ALA A 438 -18.40 27.27 12.69
N LEU A 439 -19.10 26.15 12.64
CA LEU A 439 -19.45 25.47 11.40
C LEU A 439 -20.31 26.37 10.50
N HIS A 440 -21.38 26.97 11.05
CA HIS A 440 -22.26 27.89 10.30
C HIS A 440 -21.51 29.14 9.82
N ARG A 441 -20.67 29.76 10.66
CA ARG A 441 -19.84 30.87 10.23
C ARG A 441 -18.94 30.50 9.06
N ALA A 442 -18.26 29.36 9.13
CA ALA A 442 -17.39 28.92 8.04
C ALA A 442 -18.17 28.60 6.75
N MET A 443 -19.36 28.03 6.87
CA MET A 443 -20.26 27.78 5.74
C MET A 443 -20.73 29.07 5.10
N SER A 444 -21.15 30.06 5.90
CA SER A 444 -21.61 31.35 5.42
C SER A 444 -20.50 32.11 4.72
N LEU A 445 -19.31 32.22 5.34
CA LEU A 445 -18.13 32.86 4.73
C LEU A 445 -17.77 32.23 3.38
N ALA A 446 -17.86 30.90 3.25
CA ALA A 446 -17.53 30.19 2.01
C ALA A 446 -18.73 30.04 1.05
N ARG A 447 -19.87 30.67 1.34
CA ARG A 447 -21.13 30.55 0.58
C ARG A 447 -21.58 29.11 0.36
N VAL A 448 -21.35 28.25 1.34
CA VAL A 448 -21.85 26.87 1.33
C VAL A 448 -23.35 26.85 1.63
N ASP A 449 -23.90 27.88 2.29
CA ASP A 449 -25.32 28.00 2.57
C ASP A 449 -26.16 27.91 1.28
N ASP A 450 -25.73 28.55 0.20
CA ASP A 450 -26.39 28.50 -1.12
C ASP A 450 -26.46 27.04 -1.69
N ILE A 451 -25.51 26.17 -1.30
CA ILE A 451 -25.49 24.76 -1.69
C ILE A 451 -26.45 23.97 -0.81
N VAL A 452 -26.36 24.18 0.51
CA VAL A 452 -27.14 23.49 1.54
C VAL A 452 -28.63 23.74 1.38
N GLU A 453 -29.04 24.97 1.07
CA GLU A 453 -30.44 25.34 0.84
C GLU A 453 -31.09 24.62 -0.35
N ARG A 454 -30.30 24.21 -1.33
CA ARG A 454 -30.79 23.49 -2.52
C ARG A 454 -30.84 21.97 -2.35
N LEU A 455 -30.17 21.45 -1.33
CA LEU A 455 -30.06 20.01 -1.11
C LEU A 455 -31.12 19.50 -0.11
N PRO A 456 -31.69 18.31 -0.33
CA PRO A 456 -32.83 17.82 0.45
C PRO A 456 -32.50 17.62 1.94
N ASP A 457 -31.27 17.20 2.27
CA ASP A 457 -30.84 16.94 3.64
C ASP A 457 -29.93 18.07 4.17
N GLY A 458 -29.91 19.23 3.50
CA GLY A 458 -29.10 20.37 3.91
C GLY A 458 -27.63 20.04 4.04
N ALA A 459 -27.00 20.46 5.14
CA ALA A 459 -25.59 20.18 5.44
C ALA A 459 -25.29 18.68 5.69
N GLN A 460 -26.32 17.84 5.92
CA GLN A 460 -26.20 16.40 6.08
C GLN A 460 -26.26 15.65 4.72
N SER A 461 -26.40 16.36 3.62
CA SER A 461 -26.35 15.76 2.28
C SER A 461 -24.98 15.16 2.00
N THR A 462 -24.95 13.95 1.45
CA THR A 462 -23.70 13.23 1.12
C THR A 462 -23.03 13.81 -0.12
N VAL A 463 -21.72 13.94 -0.08
CA VAL A 463 -20.93 14.48 -1.20
C VAL A 463 -20.54 13.41 -2.23
N GLY A 464 -20.69 12.12 -1.89
CA GLY A 464 -20.28 10.99 -2.73
C GLY A 464 -18.77 10.80 -2.81
N GLU A 465 -18.33 9.74 -3.48
CA GLU A 465 -16.90 9.42 -3.65
C GLU A 465 -16.14 10.61 -4.28
N ALA A 466 -15.11 11.08 -3.58
CA ALA A 466 -14.28 12.24 -3.98
C ALA A 466 -15.09 13.52 -4.28
N GLY A 467 -16.29 13.66 -3.68
CA GLY A 467 -17.17 14.81 -3.90
C GLY A 467 -17.94 14.77 -5.24
N GLY A 468 -18.13 13.57 -5.81
CA GLY A 468 -18.74 13.39 -7.14
C GLY A 468 -20.17 13.89 -7.28
N ALA A 469 -20.91 14.07 -6.16
CA ALA A 469 -22.26 14.62 -6.15
C ALA A 469 -22.29 16.17 -6.27
N LEU A 470 -21.15 16.84 -6.10
CA LEU A 470 -21.03 18.29 -6.16
C LEU A 470 -20.31 18.75 -7.45
N SER A 471 -20.66 19.94 -7.93
CA SER A 471 -19.91 20.62 -9.00
C SER A 471 -18.49 21.01 -8.55
N GLY A 472 -17.60 21.35 -9.49
CA GLY A 472 -16.23 21.78 -9.17
C GLY A 472 -16.18 22.99 -8.22
N GLY A 473 -17.02 24.00 -8.47
CA GLY A 473 -17.11 25.18 -7.64
C GLY A 473 -17.70 24.90 -6.25
N GLU A 474 -18.68 23.99 -6.15
CA GLU A 474 -19.25 23.59 -4.85
C GLU A 474 -18.22 22.84 -4.01
N ARG A 475 -17.46 21.89 -4.60
CA ARG A 475 -16.34 21.23 -3.91
C ARG A 475 -15.32 22.23 -3.39
N GLN A 476 -14.99 23.25 -4.20
CA GLN A 476 -14.05 24.30 -3.81
C GLN A 476 -14.57 25.09 -2.60
N ARG A 477 -15.84 25.48 -2.59
CA ARG A 477 -16.46 26.21 -1.47
C ARG A 477 -16.48 25.37 -0.18
N VAL A 478 -16.81 24.09 -0.25
CA VAL A 478 -16.73 23.19 0.91
C VAL A 478 -15.28 23.08 1.43
N SER A 479 -14.29 23.02 0.53
CA SER A 479 -12.87 22.99 0.92
C SER A 479 -12.42 24.29 1.58
N ILE A 480 -12.92 25.43 1.11
CA ILE A 480 -12.66 26.74 1.74
C ILE A 480 -13.30 26.81 3.12
N ALA A 481 -14.56 26.38 3.28
CA ALA A 481 -15.21 26.28 4.59
C ALA A 481 -14.43 25.39 5.56
N ARG A 482 -13.91 24.24 5.09
CA ARG A 482 -13.01 23.35 5.85
C ARG A 482 -11.75 24.09 6.34
N ALA A 483 -11.19 24.96 5.50
CA ALA A 483 -10.01 25.72 5.88
C ALA A 483 -10.33 26.86 6.85
N LEU A 484 -11.48 27.51 6.72
CA LEU A 484 -11.91 28.63 7.54
C LEU A 484 -12.39 28.19 8.94
N VAL A 485 -13.00 27.01 9.08
CA VAL A 485 -13.45 26.50 10.39
C VAL A 485 -12.29 26.25 11.35
N LYS A 486 -11.10 26.00 10.81
CA LYS A 486 -9.89 25.73 11.60
C LYS A 486 -9.35 27.02 12.21
N PRO A 487 -9.10 27.08 13.54
CA PRO A 487 -8.55 28.27 14.22
C PRO A 487 -7.02 28.38 14.02
N ALA A 488 -6.57 28.41 12.76
CA ALA A 488 -5.15 28.44 12.39
C ALA A 488 -4.70 29.89 12.15
N GLY A 489 -3.52 30.27 12.65
CA GLY A 489 -2.93 31.59 12.44
C GLY A 489 -2.39 31.83 11.03
N ILE A 490 -2.18 30.78 10.23
CA ILE A 490 -1.68 30.85 8.85
C ILE A 490 -2.71 30.21 7.91
N LEU A 491 -3.13 30.96 6.88
CA LEU A 491 -4.03 30.46 5.84
C LEU A 491 -3.31 30.49 4.48
N LEU A 492 -3.13 29.32 3.90
CA LEU A 492 -2.51 29.13 2.59
C LEU A 492 -3.59 28.82 1.55
N ILE A 493 -3.55 29.52 0.41
CA ILE A 493 -4.55 29.40 -0.64
C ILE A 493 -3.85 29.17 -1.98
N ASP A 494 -4.00 27.97 -2.54
CA ASP A 494 -3.43 27.62 -3.83
C ASP A 494 -4.51 27.65 -4.91
N GLU A 495 -4.58 28.73 -5.68
CA GLU A 495 -5.52 28.92 -6.82
C GLU A 495 -6.98 28.56 -6.51
N ALA A 496 -7.46 28.85 -5.29
CA ALA A 496 -8.76 28.39 -4.81
C ALA A 496 -9.97 28.91 -5.60
N THR A 497 -9.77 29.87 -6.49
CA THR A 497 -10.87 30.49 -7.25
C THR A 497 -10.92 30.05 -8.73
N SER A 498 -9.97 29.25 -9.20
CA SER A 498 -9.86 28.88 -10.62
C SER A 498 -11.06 28.08 -11.17
N ALA A 499 -11.78 27.37 -10.30
CA ALA A 499 -12.97 26.58 -10.64
C ALA A 499 -14.30 27.33 -10.45
N LEU A 500 -14.25 28.59 -10.00
CA LEU A 500 -15.41 29.43 -9.70
C LEU A 500 -15.74 30.37 -10.87
N ASP A 501 -17.00 30.72 -10.98
CA ASP A 501 -17.43 31.82 -11.82
C ASP A 501 -17.03 33.16 -11.16
N THR A 502 -17.08 34.25 -11.94
CA THR A 502 -16.59 35.58 -11.52
C THR A 502 -17.31 36.12 -10.29
N GLU A 503 -18.61 35.83 -10.13
CA GLU A 503 -19.40 36.28 -8.99
C GLU A 503 -19.02 35.55 -7.69
N ASN A 504 -18.91 34.22 -7.74
CA ASN A 504 -18.49 33.43 -6.61
C ASN A 504 -17.01 33.67 -6.24
N GLU A 505 -16.15 33.93 -7.23
CA GLU A 505 -14.75 34.28 -7.00
C GLU A 505 -14.62 35.57 -6.19
N ALA A 506 -15.31 36.65 -6.61
CA ALA A 506 -15.28 37.93 -5.92
C ALA A 506 -15.80 37.81 -4.48
N ALA A 507 -16.89 37.06 -4.30
CA ALA A 507 -17.49 36.85 -2.98
C ALA A 507 -16.58 36.06 -2.03
N ILE A 508 -15.91 35.02 -2.53
CA ILE A 508 -14.97 34.22 -1.71
C ILE A 508 -13.71 35.02 -1.40
N THR A 509 -13.21 35.83 -2.33
CA THR A 509 -12.08 36.72 -2.07
C THR A 509 -12.44 37.71 -0.96
N GLN A 510 -13.64 38.26 -1.01
CA GLN A 510 -14.15 39.17 0.03
C GLN A 510 -14.29 38.42 1.36
N ALA A 511 -14.87 37.23 1.38
CA ALA A 511 -15.03 36.41 2.59
C ALA A 511 -13.70 36.04 3.26
N ILE A 512 -12.66 35.77 2.47
CA ILE A 512 -11.31 35.50 2.99
C ILE A 512 -10.74 36.80 3.64
N ASN A 513 -11.03 37.95 3.08
CA ASN A 513 -10.61 39.25 3.66
C ASN A 513 -11.42 39.62 4.91
N ASP A 514 -12.70 39.27 4.93
CA ASP A 514 -13.63 39.55 6.04
C ASP A 514 -13.55 38.47 7.16
N ASP A 515 -12.69 37.44 7.03
CA ASP A 515 -12.49 36.46 8.08
C ASP A 515 -12.09 37.15 9.40
N PRO A 516 -12.86 36.98 10.48
CA PRO A 516 -12.65 37.69 11.74
C PRO A 516 -11.38 37.25 12.47
N LEU A 517 -10.78 36.12 12.08
CA LEU A 517 -9.53 35.67 12.68
C LEU A 517 -8.33 36.40 12.08
N LEU A 518 -7.48 36.88 12.96
CA LEU A 518 -6.21 37.49 12.54
C LEU A 518 -5.29 36.38 12.01
N ARG A 519 -5.12 36.33 10.68
CA ARG A 519 -4.29 35.30 10.01
C ARG A 519 -3.24 35.94 9.11
N THR A 520 -2.06 35.31 9.03
CA THR A 520 -1.15 35.54 7.91
C THR A 520 -1.70 34.75 6.71
N ARG A 521 -2.04 35.44 5.64
CA ARG A 521 -2.60 34.85 4.43
C ARG A 521 -1.56 34.79 3.32
N VAL A 522 -1.41 33.64 2.70
CA VAL A 522 -0.51 33.49 1.54
C VAL A 522 -1.35 32.93 0.39
N ILE A 523 -1.47 33.70 -0.67
CA ILE A 523 -2.37 33.45 -1.78
C ILE A 523 -1.56 33.25 -3.06
N ILE A 524 -1.67 32.11 -3.72
CA ILE A 524 -1.25 31.96 -5.11
C ILE A 524 -2.42 32.34 -5.99
N ALA A 525 -2.26 33.38 -6.80
CA ALA A 525 -3.29 33.87 -7.67
C ALA A 525 -2.81 33.99 -9.13
N HIS A 526 -3.68 33.61 -10.05
CA HIS A 526 -3.52 33.80 -11.48
C HIS A 526 -4.38 34.94 -12.03
N ARG A 527 -5.26 35.53 -11.21
CA ARG A 527 -6.15 36.61 -11.59
C ARG A 527 -5.87 37.86 -10.76
N LEU A 528 -5.98 39.04 -11.39
CA LEU A 528 -5.70 40.33 -10.77
C LEU A 528 -6.67 40.66 -9.62
N ASP A 529 -7.94 40.28 -9.76
CA ASP A 529 -8.97 40.60 -8.77
C ASP A 529 -8.68 39.94 -7.41
N ALA A 530 -8.05 38.78 -7.40
CA ALA A 530 -7.68 38.06 -6.18
C ALA A 530 -6.52 38.71 -5.41
N ILE A 531 -5.75 39.61 -6.05
CA ILE A 531 -4.56 40.23 -5.45
C ILE A 531 -4.66 41.75 -5.27
N ARG A 532 -5.78 42.36 -5.61
CA ARG A 532 -5.94 43.83 -5.53
C ARG A 532 -5.78 44.43 -4.11
N HIS A 533 -6.05 43.63 -3.10
CA HIS A 533 -6.09 44.05 -1.70
C HIS A 533 -5.02 43.35 -0.83
N VAL A 534 -3.90 42.90 -1.45
CA VAL A 534 -2.81 42.28 -0.70
C VAL A 534 -1.81 43.35 -0.22
N ASP A 535 -1.23 43.10 0.96
CA ASP A 535 -0.22 44.01 1.54
C ASP A 535 1.12 43.87 0.79
N GLN A 536 1.43 42.68 0.28
CA GLN A 536 2.70 42.38 -0.36
C GLN A 536 2.52 41.43 -1.54
N VAL A 537 3.36 41.59 -2.55
CA VAL A 537 3.50 40.68 -3.68
C VAL A 537 4.93 40.12 -3.71
N LEU A 538 5.05 38.80 -3.88
CA LEU A 538 6.28 38.09 -4.22
C LEU A 538 6.18 37.63 -5.68
N PHE A 539 6.98 38.22 -6.56
CA PHE A 539 7.07 37.74 -7.94
C PHE A 539 8.15 36.69 -8.07
N VAL A 540 7.72 35.42 -8.31
CA VAL A 540 8.60 34.26 -8.39
C VAL A 540 8.80 33.85 -9.85
N ASP A 541 10.05 33.73 -10.28
CA ASP A 541 10.42 33.25 -11.61
C ASP A 541 11.63 32.31 -11.52
N ALA A 542 11.59 31.20 -12.25
CA ALA A 542 12.63 30.17 -12.32
C ALA A 542 13.15 29.71 -10.92
N GLY A 543 12.28 29.68 -9.93
CA GLY A 543 12.59 29.20 -8.57
C GLY A 543 13.22 30.23 -7.64
N THR A 544 13.23 31.52 -8.03
CA THR A 544 13.77 32.61 -7.22
C THR A 544 12.74 33.74 -7.04
N VAL A 545 12.81 34.50 -5.94
CA VAL A 545 12.06 35.76 -5.79
C VAL A 545 12.79 36.84 -6.58
N VAL A 546 12.18 37.33 -7.66
CA VAL A 546 12.76 38.32 -8.56
C VAL A 546 12.39 39.74 -8.09
N GLU A 547 11.17 39.95 -7.65
CA GLU A 547 10.66 41.24 -7.18
C GLU A 547 9.76 41.02 -5.95
N GLN A 548 9.85 41.95 -5.01
CA GLN A 548 9.05 41.96 -3.77
C GLN A 548 8.68 43.40 -3.43
N GLY A 549 7.44 43.62 -3.01
CA GLY A 549 6.93 44.95 -2.61
C GLY A 549 5.40 45.04 -2.69
N SER A 550 4.85 46.23 -2.49
CA SER A 550 3.44 46.49 -2.75
C SER A 550 3.12 46.54 -4.25
N ILE A 551 1.86 46.38 -4.62
CA ILE A 551 1.43 46.43 -6.03
C ILE A 551 1.84 47.74 -6.68
N ASP A 552 1.63 48.88 -5.97
CA ASP A 552 1.94 50.22 -6.46
C ASP A 552 3.45 50.38 -6.70
N GLU A 553 4.28 49.96 -5.74
CA GLU A 553 5.73 50.00 -5.87
C GLU A 553 6.24 49.15 -7.06
N LEU A 554 5.74 47.93 -7.20
CA LEU A 554 6.20 47.03 -8.25
C LEU A 554 5.71 47.48 -9.63
N THR A 555 4.51 48.05 -9.71
CA THR A 555 3.98 48.60 -10.95
C THR A 555 4.78 49.85 -11.37
N ALA A 556 5.10 50.75 -10.41
CA ALA A 556 5.90 51.93 -10.65
C ALA A 556 7.34 51.63 -11.08
N ARG A 557 7.96 50.54 -10.57
CA ARG A 557 9.29 50.07 -10.99
C ARG A 557 9.36 49.63 -12.44
N GLY A 558 8.23 49.30 -13.08
CA GLY A 558 8.18 48.88 -14.47
C GLY A 558 8.88 47.58 -14.79
N GLY A 559 9.11 46.72 -13.78
CA GLY A 559 9.83 45.46 -13.89
C GLY A 559 9.01 44.29 -14.47
N ARG A 560 9.42 43.06 -14.13
CA ARG A 560 8.74 41.85 -14.60
C ARG A 560 7.32 41.72 -14.08
N PHE A 561 7.07 42.12 -12.81
CA PHE A 561 5.74 42.15 -12.26
C PHE A 561 4.83 43.14 -13.04
N ALA A 562 5.31 44.33 -13.33
CA ALA A 562 4.54 45.30 -14.10
C ALA A 562 4.24 44.82 -15.53
N ALA A 563 5.14 44.08 -16.15
CA ALA A 563 4.89 43.44 -17.45
C ALA A 563 3.81 42.36 -17.35
N PHE A 564 3.91 41.50 -16.34
CA PHE A 564 2.93 40.46 -16.03
C PHE A 564 1.54 41.06 -15.73
N TRP A 565 1.50 42.13 -14.92
CA TRP A 565 0.27 42.84 -14.58
C TRP A 565 -0.43 43.39 -15.82
N ARG A 566 0.27 44.12 -16.67
CA ARG A 566 -0.26 44.64 -17.94
C ARG A 566 -0.80 43.56 -18.89
N GLN A 567 -0.11 42.45 -18.97
CA GLN A 567 -0.56 41.32 -19.79
C GLN A 567 -1.89 40.74 -19.28
N GLN A 568 -2.04 40.64 -17.95
CA GLN A 568 -3.27 40.16 -17.32
C GLN A 568 -4.42 41.18 -17.49
N GLU A 569 -4.17 42.47 -17.33
CA GLU A 569 -5.18 43.52 -17.60
C GLU A 569 -5.67 43.48 -19.05
N THR A 570 -4.76 43.33 -20.00
CA THR A 570 -5.10 43.23 -21.42
C THR A 570 -5.96 41.97 -21.69
N SER A 571 -5.66 40.87 -21.05
CA SER A 571 -6.42 39.63 -21.18
C SER A 571 -7.82 39.70 -20.55
N ALA A 572 -7.95 40.39 -19.41
CA ALA A 572 -9.23 40.62 -18.74
C ALA A 572 -10.12 41.64 -19.50
N GLY A 573 -9.50 42.55 -20.25
CA GLY A 573 -10.19 43.56 -21.10
C GLY A 573 -10.70 43.02 -22.44
N TRP A 574 -10.37 41.77 -22.84
CA TRP A 574 -10.84 41.16 -24.08
C TRP A 574 -12.34 40.88 -23.99
N ARG A 575 -13.17 41.79 -24.52
CA ARG A 575 -14.59 41.56 -24.82
C ARG A 575 -14.66 41.13 -26.29
N ILE A 576 -15.34 40.01 -26.57
CA ILE A 576 -15.76 39.67 -27.92
C ILE A 576 -16.60 40.84 -28.43
N ALA A 577 -16.10 41.61 -29.39
CA ALA A 577 -16.85 42.65 -30.02
C ALA A 577 -18.03 41.95 -30.69
N ALA A 578 -19.24 42.12 -30.13
CA ALA A 578 -20.46 41.70 -30.80
C ALA A 578 -20.53 42.46 -32.14
N ASP A 579 -20.51 41.68 -33.20
CA ASP A 579 -20.51 42.11 -34.59
C ASP A 579 -21.58 43.18 -34.84
N ARG A 580 -21.17 44.39 -35.18
CA ARG A 580 -22.05 45.44 -35.72
C ARG A 580 -22.41 45.05 -37.18
N ALA A 581 -23.08 43.95 -37.36
CA ALA A 581 -23.68 43.55 -38.62
C ALA A 581 -25.19 43.74 -38.53
N GLY A 582 -25.63 44.95 -38.74
CA GLY A 582 -27.08 45.26 -38.74
C GLY A 582 -27.43 46.73 -38.97
N GLN A 583 -26.71 47.44 -39.84
CA GLN A 583 -27.20 48.71 -40.41
C GLN A 583 -26.54 48.93 -41.77
N VAL A 584 -27.05 48.34 -42.79
CA VAL A 584 -27.15 48.88 -44.17
C VAL A 584 -28.21 48.08 -44.95
N GLY A 585 -29.26 48.74 -45.40
CA GLY A 585 -30.17 48.31 -46.43
C GLY A 585 -31.57 48.04 -45.97
#